data_2d1031deed08b9c8fd59265330f33a05
#
_entry.id   2d1031deed08b9c8fd59265330f33a05
#
_cell.length_a   1.000
_cell.length_b   1.000
_cell.length_c   1.000
_cell.angle_alpha   90.00
_cell.angle_beta   90.00
_cell.angle_gamma   90.00
#
_symmetry.space_group_name_H-M   'P 1'
#
loop_
_entity.id
_entity.type
_entity.pdbx_description
1 polymer ?
#
loop_
_entity_poly.entity_id
_entity_poly.type
_entity_poly.pdbx_seq_one_letter_code
_entity_poly.pdbx_strand_id
1 'polypeptide(L)'
;PLLTQEELEHNLITASGELDTLAVISVDGKQTAIAADTDGAQAALDRIKAAYTTAADENVHFLQTVRVDKAVAPAALAETDSALYDTLSQCLDVTATRAVTYTEQIPFDTVTQENENQDQTYRETVQPGCAGTAQVTAEIETVDGEERTRTILARTVLRQATDEIVEVGTRNVGIGTGEFAVP
;
A
#
# COMPACT_ATOMS: atom_id res chain seq x y z
N PRO A 1 66.75 4.99 -16.74
CA PRO A 1 66.68 3.57 -16.62
C PRO A 1 65.28 3.12 -16.89
N LEU A 2 65.11 2.11 -17.76
CA LEU A 2 63.82 1.47 -17.98
C LEU A 2 63.55 0.60 -16.80
N LEU A 3 62.31 0.59 -16.30
CA LEU A 3 61.84 -0.31 -15.24
C LEU A 3 62.03 -1.77 -15.70
N THR A 4 62.47 -2.63 -14.81
CA THR A 4 62.46 -4.07 -15.06
C THR A 4 61.05 -4.59 -15.11
N GLN A 5 60.81 -5.77 -15.71
CA GLN A 5 59.48 -6.39 -15.76
C GLN A 5 58.93 -6.61 -14.35
N GLU A 6 59.76 -7.03 -13.37
CA GLU A 6 59.36 -7.24 -11.97
C GLU A 6 58.98 -5.92 -11.28
N GLU A 7 59.70 -4.82 -11.54
CA GLU A 7 59.32 -3.49 -11.04
C GLU A 7 58.02 -2.98 -11.67
N LEU A 8 57.82 -3.25 -12.94
CA LEU A 8 56.55 -2.87 -13.63
C LEU A 8 55.36 -3.67 -13.06
N GLU A 9 55.53 -4.98 -12.92
CA GLU A 9 54.51 -5.84 -12.30
C GLU A 9 54.21 -5.44 -10.86
N HIS A 10 55.25 -5.20 -10.05
CA HIS A 10 55.08 -4.74 -8.67
C HIS A 10 54.39 -3.39 -8.55
N ASN A 11 54.77 -2.42 -9.44
CA ASN A 11 54.13 -1.13 -9.47
C ASN A 11 52.68 -1.21 -9.99
N LEU A 12 52.41 -2.11 -10.94
CA LEU A 12 51.04 -2.33 -11.43
C LEU A 12 50.15 -2.93 -10.34
N ILE A 13 50.63 -3.95 -9.60
CA ILE A 13 49.93 -4.56 -8.50
C ILE A 13 49.73 -3.54 -7.35
N THR A 14 50.74 -2.77 -7.02
CA THR A 14 50.69 -1.75 -5.98
C THR A 14 49.75 -0.59 -6.38
N ALA A 15 49.73 -0.21 -7.64
CA ALA A 15 48.87 0.87 -8.16
C ALA A 15 47.42 0.42 -8.40
N SER A 16 47.18 -0.87 -8.74
CA SER A 16 45.85 -1.44 -8.93
C SER A 16 45.20 -1.85 -7.63
N GLY A 17 45.92 -1.98 -6.52
CA GLY A 17 45.44 -2.58 -5.28
C GLY A 17 45.26 -4.08 -5.42
N GLU A 18 44.83 -4.74 -4.33
CA GLU A 18 44.43 -6.14 -4.36
C GLU A 18 43.18 -6.31 -5.22
N LEU A 19 43.26 -7.15 -6.24
CA LEU A 19 42.13 -7.48 -7.11
C LEU A 19 41.29 -8.56 -6.45
N ASP A 20 39.98 -8.36 -6.45
CA ASP A 20 39.03 -9.32 -5.91
C ASP A 20 37.85 -9.48 -6.89
N THR A 21 37.05 -10.53 -6.65
CA THR A 21 35.81 -10.77 -7.38
C THR A 21 34.65 -10.09 -6.66
N LEU A 22 34.35 -8.87 -7.07
CA LEU A 22 33.32 -8.03 -6.51
C LEU A 22 31.94 -8.31 -7.16
N ALA A 23 30.87 -7.94 -6.47
CA ALA A 23 29.51 -7.93 -7.00
C ALA A 23 29.11 -6.52 -7.43
N VAL A 24 28.84 -6.36 -8.73
CA VAL A 24 28.36 -5.12 -9.33
C VAL A 24 26.83 -5.15 -9.36
N ILE A 25 26.20 -4.21 -8.69
CA ILE A 25 24.74 -4.07 -8.65
C ILE A 25 24.31 -3.01 -9.64
N SER A 26 23.44 -3.42 -10.57
CA SER A 26 22.84 -2.54 -11.57
C SER A 26 21.35 -2.41 -11.34
N VAL A 27 20.83 -1.20 -11.35
CA VAL A 27 19.41 -0.85 -11.24
C VAL A 27 18.98 -0.25 -12.57
N ASP A 28 17.98 -0.83 -13.21
CA ASP A 28 17.48 -0.46 -14.55
C ASP A 28 18.59 -0.35 -15.61
N GLY A 29 19.56 -1.27 -15.52
CA GLY A 29 20.69 -1.34 -16.45
C GLY A 29 21.82 -0.34 -16.18
N LYS A 30 21.70 0.49 -15.15
CA LYS A 30 22.75 1.42 -14.72
C LYS A 30 23.49 0.84 -13.51
N GLN A 31 24.83 0.78 -13.59
CA GLN A 31 25.63 0.42 -12.42
C GLN A 31 25.41 1.44 -11.31
N THR A 32 24.99 0.95 -10.14
CA THR A 32 24.58 1.79 -9.01
C THR A 32 25.48 1.62 -7.82
N ALA A 33 25.90 0.38 -7.49
CA ALA A 33 26.69 0.09 -6.31
C ALA A 33 27.63 -1.11 -6.55
N ILE A 34 28.65 -1.27 -5.72
CA ILE A 34 29.61 -2.38 -5.77
C ILE A 34 29.73 -2.96 -4.36
N ALA A 35 29.34 -4.23 -4.20
CA ALA A 35 29.51 -4.98 -2.96
C ALA A 35 30.78 -5.82 -2.99
N ALA A 36 31.28 -6.19 -1.81
CA ALA A 36 32.47 -7.04 -1.66
C ALA A 36 32.29 -8.43 -2.31
N ASP A 37 31.06 -8.97 -2.25
CA ASP A 37 30.70 -10.23 -2.86
C ASP A 37 29.19 -10.31 -3.15
N THR A 38 28.75 -11.41 -3.75
CA THR A 38 27.33 -11.62 -4.09
C THR A 38 26.45 -11.81 -2.84
N ASP A 39 27.00 -12.35 -1.77
CA ASP A 39 26.25 -12.61 -0.53
C ASP A 39 25.97 -11.30 0.21
N GLY A 40 26.94 -10.40 0.28
CA GLY A 40 26.77 -9.04 0.78
C GLY A 40 25.78 -8.23 -0.05
N ALA A 41 25.86 -8.32 -1.39
CA ALA A 41 24.87 -7.70 -2.28
C ALA A 41 23.45 -8.20 -2.01
N GLN A 42 23.27 -9.52 -1.90
CA GLN A 42 21.96 -10.12 -1.61
C GLN A 42 21.45 -9.75 -0.22
N ALA A 43 22.32 -9.77 0.80
CA ALA A 43 21.96 -9.38 2.16
C ALA A 43 21.49 -7.92 2.23
N ALA A 44 22.12 -7.00 1.51
CA ALA A 44 21.69 -5.61 1.42
C ALA A 44 20.31 -5.49 0.76
N LEU A 45 20.07 -6.17 -0.36
CA LEU A 45 18.78 -6.19 -1.05
C LEU A 45 17.67 -6.78 -0.19
N ASP A 46 17.93 -7.88 0.52
CA ASP A 46 16.95 -8.50 1.41
C ASP A 46 16.64 -7.63 2.63
N ARG A 47 17.65 -6.92 3.15
CA ARG A 47 17.46 -5.94 4.22
C ARG A 47 16.57 -4.77 3.79
N ILE A 48 16.70 -4.29 2.55
CA ILE A 48 15.84 -3.23 2.01
C ILE A 48 14.40 -3.75 1.91
N LYS A 49 14.18 -4.95 1.35
CA LYS A 49 12.83 -5.54 1.30
C LYS A 49 12.23 -5.68 2.70
N ALA A 50 13.00 -6.21 3.66
CA ALA A 50 12.53 -6.41 5.03
C ALA A 50 12.18 -5.11 5.77
N ALA A 51 12.72 -3.96 5.35
CA ALA A 51 12.39 -2.66 5.96
C ALA A 51 10.95 -2.20 5.66
N TYR A 52 10.38 -2.66 4.54
CA TYR A 52 9.06 -2.23 4.06
C TYR A 52 7.99 -3.32 4.05
N THR A 53 8.33 -4.54 4.48
CA THR A 53 7.43 -5.69 4.45
C THR A 53 7.25 -6.34 5.81
N THR A 54 6.17 -7.10 5.94
CA THR A 54 5.81 -7.89 7.10
C THR A 54 5.70 -9.36 6.72
N ALA A 55 5.56 -10.25 7.70
CA ALA A 55 5.37 -11.69 7.45
C ALA A 55 4.05 -12.04 6.72
N ALA A 56 3.11 -11.09 6.63
CA ALA A 56 1.84 -11.26 5.92
C ALA A 56 1.91 -10.83 4.44
N ASP A 57 3.02 -10.21 4.03
CA ASP A 57 3.18 -9.74 2.66
C ASP A 57 3.68 -10.86 1.75
N GLU A 58 3.11 -10.91 0.55
CA GLU A 58 3.44 -11.86 -0.51
C GLU A 58 3.97 -11.10 -1.74
N ASN A 59 4.56 -11.83 -2.70
CA ASN A 59 5.06 -11.29 -3.97
C ASN A 59 5.99 -10.09 -3.79
N VAL A 60 6.89 -10.16 -2.79
CA VAL A 60 7.81 -9.07 -2.47
C VAL A 60 8.91 -8.96 -3.53
N HIS A 61 8.95 -7.85 -4.24
CA HIS A 61 9.96 -7.57 -5.26
C HIS A 61 10.26 -6.07 -5.35
N PHE A 62 11.29 -5.71 -6.11
CA PHE A 62 11.56 -4.30 -6.43
C PHE A 62 10.78 -3.88 -7.69
N LEU A 63 10.32 -2.65 -7.74
CA LEU A 63 9.74 -2.06 -8.95
C LEU A 63 10.77 -1.97 -10.08
N GLN A 64 12.03 -1.66 -9.72
CA GLN A 64 13.14 -1.57 -10.63
C GLN A 64 13.71 -2.95 -10.97
N THR A 65 14.32 -3.05 -12.15
CA THR A 65 15.06 -4.26 -12.54
C THR A 65 16.44 -4.26 -11.89
N VAL A 66 16.66 -5.15 -10.91
CA VAL A 66 17.94 -5.30 -10.22
C VAL A 66 18.71 -6.49 -10.81
N ARG A 67 19.99 -6.28 -11.13
CA ARG A 67 20.94 -7.32 -11.53
C ARG A 67 22.18 -7.25 -10.67
N VAL A 68 22.71 -8.43 -10.33
CA VAL A 68 23.98 -8.59 -9.60
C VAL A 68 24.90 -9.42 -10.47
N ASP A 69 25.96 -8.80 -10.97
CA ASP A 69 26.96 -9.43 -11.84
C ASP A 69 28.31 -9.49 -11.11
N LYS A 70 29.13 -10.48 -11.41
CA LYS A 70 30.50 -10.58 -10.87
C LYS A 70 31.48 -9.86 -11.76
N ALA A 71 32.39 -9.10 -11.18
CA ALA A 71 33.48 -8.44 -11.87
C ALA A 71 34.77 -8.52 -11.08
N VAL A 72 35.90 -8.67 -11.76
CA VAL A 72 37.22 -8.58 -11.11
C VAL A 72 37.65 -7.12 -11.13
N ALA A 73 37.84 -6.58 -9.94
CA ALA A 73 38.16 -5.16 -9.77
C ALA A 73 38.97 -4.96 -8.47
N PRO A 74 39.62 -3.79 -8.27
CA PRO A 74 40.28 -3.47 -7.00
C PRO A 74 39.32 -3.58 -5.81
N ALA A 75 39.70 -4.34 -4.79
CA ALA A 75 38.89 -4.54 -3.58
C ALA A 75 38.44 -3.21 -2.90
N ALA A 76 39.24 -2.16 -3.05
CA ALA A 76 38.96 -0.82 -2.53
C ALA A 76 37.72 -0.15 -3.16
N LEU A 77 37.19 -0.69 -4.27
CA LEU A 77 35.95 -0.18 -4.89
C LEU A 77 34.67 -0.72 -4.23
N ALA A 78 34.77 -1.76 -3.39
CA ALA A 78 33.64 -2.27 -2.65
C ALA A 78 33.16 -1.26 -1.62
N GLU A 79 31.89 -0.99 -1.62
CA GLU A 79 31.22 -0.17 -0.61
C GLU A 79 31.09 -0.96 0.72
N THR A 80 31.08 -0.24 1.83
CA THR A 80 30.75 -0.84 3.12
C THR A 80 29.27 -1.21 3.13
N ASP A 81 28.85 -2.19 3.96
CA ASP A 81 27.45 -2.64 4.07
C ASP A 81 26.47 -1.49 4.35
N SER A 82 26.90 -0.49 5.13
CA SER A 82 26.06 0.69 5.40
C SER A 82 25.93 1.59 4.18
N ALA A 83 27.05 1.90 3.50
CA ALA A 83 27.01 2.73 2.30
C ALA A 83 26.24 2.05 1.17
N LEU A 84 26.42 0.75 1.00
CA LEU A 84 25.68 -0.08 0.04
C LEU A 84 24.17 -0.01 0.30
N TYR A 85 23.74 -0.18 1.55
CA TYR A 85 22.34 -0.05 1.93
C TYR A 85 21.80 1.35 1.64
N ASP A 86 22.52 2.40 2.03
CA ASP A 86 22.11 3.80 1.85
C ASP A 86 22.01 4.16 0.36
N THR A 87 22.97 3.71 -0.46
CA THR A 87 22.97 3.93 -1.91
C THR A 87 21.78 3.25 -2.58
N LEU A 88 21.54 1.96 -2.25
CA LEU A 88 20.48 1.17 -2.88
C LEU A 88 19.08 1.58 -2.40
N SER A 89 18.92 1.93 -1.12
CA SER A 89 17.62 2.33 -0.56
C SER A 89 17.09 3.66 -1.13
N GLN A 90 17.95 4.48 -1.75
CA GLN A 90 17.54 5.73 -2.40
C GLN A 90 17.02 5.55 -3.83
N CYS A 91 17.21 4.38 -4.42
CA CYS A 91 16.88 4.12 -5.82
C CYS A 91 16.03 2.87 -6.04
N LEU A 92 15.68 2.14 -4.98
CA LEU A 92 14.88 0.93 -5.06
C LEU A 92 13.58 1.13 -4.28
N ASP A 93 12.46 0.95 -4.97
CA ASP A 93 11.13 0.91 -4.36
C ASP A 93 10.70 -0.55 -4.19
N VAL A 94 10.22 -0.90 -3.00
CA VAL A 94 9.76 -2.26 -2.67
C VAL A 94 8.26 -2.37 -2.84
N THR A 95 7.81 -3.28 -3.69
CA THR A 95 6.39 -3.60 -3.80
C THR A 95 6.09 -4.95 -3.18
N ALA A 96 4.93 -5.05 -2.57
CA ALA A 96 4.41 -6.28 -1.97
C ALA A 96 2.88 -6.32 -2.05
N THR A 97 2.32 -7.51 -2.01
CA THR A 97 0.87 -7.72 -1.94
C THR A 97 0.50 -8.45 -0.67
N ARG A 98 -0.67 -8.19 -0.12
CA ARG A 98 -1.24 -8.96 0.99
C ARG A 98 -2.76 -9.04 0.92
N ALA A 99 -3.31 -10.17 1.32
CA ALA A 99 -4.74 -10.31 1.50
C ALA A 99 -5.15 -9.87 2.90
N VAL A 100 -6.18 -9.04 2.99
CA VAL A 100 -6.77 -8.62 4.26
C VAL A 100 -8.26 -8.94 4.28
N THR A 101 -8.77 -9.31 5.45
CA THR A 101 -10.20 -9.52 5.67
C THR A 101 -10.66 -8.61 6.80
N TYR A 102 -11.70 -7.83 6.54
CA TYR A 102 -12.28 -6.90 7.52
C TYR A 102 -13.81 -6.87 7.42
N THR A 103 -14.45 -6.30 8.43
CA THR A 103 -15.89 -6.10 8.45
C THR A 103 -16.20 -4.64 8.18
N GLU A 104 -17.14 -4.40 7.26
CA GLU A 104 -17.70 -3.07 7.00
C GLU A 104 -19.18 -3.00 7.38
N GLN A 105 -19.64 -1.81 7.69
CA GLN A 105 -21.05 -1.55 7.91
C GLN A 105 -21.76 -1.28 6.59
N ILE A 106 -22.96 -1.88 6.43
CA ILE A 106 -23.86 -1.56 5.34
C ILE A 106 -24.85 -0.54 5.88
N PRO A 107 -24.87 0.70 5.36
CA PRO A 107 -25.82 1.69 5.81
C PRO A 107 -27.25 1.23 5.52
N PHE A 108 -28.21 1.73 6.30
CA PHE A 108 -29.63 1.61 6.01
C PHE A 108 -30.13 2.89 5.34
N ASP A 109 -31.24 2.76 4.61
CA ASP A 109 -31.95 3.89 4.02
C ASP A 109 -33.11 4.33 4.91
N THR A 110 -33.56 5.59 4.76
CA THR A 110 -34.78 6.10 5.41
C THR A 110 -35.89 6.12 4.37
N VAL A 111 -36.93 5.33 4.62
CA VAL A 111 -38.12 5.24 3.77
C VAL A 111 -39.25 6.07 4.43
N THR A 112 -39.84 6.95 3.66
CA THR A 112 -40.98 7.74 4.12
C THR A 112 -42.27 7.00 3.76
N GLN A 113 -43.13 6.77 4.77
CA GLN A 113 -44.46 6.22 4.58
C GLN A 113 -45.51 7.31 4.83
N GLU A 114 -46.35 7.57 3.82
CA GLU A 114 -47.41 8.58 3.93
C GLU A 114 -48.61 8.04 4.70
N ASN A 115 -49.21 8.90 5.58
CA ASN A 115 -50.44 8.60 6.32
C ASN A 115 -51.46 9.73 6.10
N GLU A 116 -52.49 9.46 5.33
CA GLU A 116 -53.56 10.40 5.01
C GLU A 116 -54.49 10.72 6.22
N ASN A 117 -54.41 9.93 7.29
CA ASN A 117 -55.19 10.18 8.51
C ASN A 117 -54.50 11.10 9.50
N GLN A 118 -53.23 11.42 9.25
CA GLN A 118 -52.38 12.29 10.11
C GLN A 118 -52.17 13.66 9.46
N ASP A 119 -52.07 14.68 10.31
CA ASP A 119 -51.81 16.05 9.90
C ASP A 119 -50.41 16.18 9.25
N GLN A 120 -50.25 17.14 8.34
CA GLN A 120 -48.98 17.37 7.63
C GLN A 120 -47.80 17.69 8.56
N THR A 121 -48.04 18.08 9.80
CA THR A 121 -47.00 18.29 10.84
C THR A 121 -46.56 17.01 11.54
N TYR A 122 -47.32 15.92 11.35
CA TYR A 122 -47.01 14.62 11.97
C TYR A 122 -45.79 13.98 11.29
N ARG A 123 -44.84 13.56 12.14
CA ARG A 123 -43.68 12.80 11.73
C ARG A 123 -43.26 11.89 12.88
N GLU A 124 -43.23 10.58 12.66
CA GLU A 124 -42.85 9.60 13.66
C GLU A 124 -42.02 8.49 13.02
N THR A 125 -40.93 8.05 13.68
CA THR A 125 -40.19 6.86 13.27
C THR A 125 -40.92 5.63 13.75
N VAL A 126 -41.60 4.93 12.87
CA VAL A 126 -42.36 3.71 13.19
C VAL A 126 -41.50 2.46 13.17
N GLN A 127 -40.38 2.50 12.47
CA GLN A 127 -39.36 1.45 12.47
C GLN A 127 -37.98 2.10 12.51
N PRO A 128 -37.18 1.88 13.54
CA PRO A 128 -35.81 2.35 13.57
C PRO A 128 -34.93 1.59 12.58
N GLY A 129 -34.07 2.31 11.88
CA GLY A 129 -33.07 1.72 10.99
C GLY A 129 -32.00 0.97 11.76
N CYS A 130 -31.45 -0.06 11.16
CA CYS A 130 -30.33 -0.82 11.71
C CYS A 130 -29.33 -1.13 10.62
N ALA A 131 -28.07 -0.68 10.80
CA ALA A 131 -27.01 -0.96 9.86
C ALA A 131 -26.74 -2.48 9.76
N GLY A 132 -26.53 -2.94 8.55
CA GLY A 132 -26.06 -4.28 8.24
C GLY A 132 -24.55 -4.42 8.42
N THR A 133 -24.04 -5.61 8.18
CA THR A 133 -22.59 -5.89 8.20
C THR A 133 -22.22 -6.80 7.04
N ALA A 134 -21.08 -6.51 6.41
CA ALA A 134 -20.47 -7.36 5.40
C ALA A 134 -19.03 -7.69 5.78
N GLN A 135 -18.60 -8.89 5.45
CA GLN A 135 -17.20 -9.28 5.45
C GLN A 135 -16.62 -9.00 4.06
N VAL A 136 -15.50 -8.30 4.03
CA VAL A 136 -14.78 -7.96 2.80
C VAL A 136 -13.41 -8.58 2.86
N THR A 137 -13.04 -9.29 1.79
CA THR A 137 -11.66 -9.73 1.53
C THR A 137 -11.10 -8.88 0.40
N ALA A 138 -9.99 -8.22 0.64
CA ALA A 138 -9.33 -7.37 -0.34
C ALA A 138 -7.85 -7.74 -0.44
N GLU A 139 -7.29 -7.59 -1.64
CA GLU A 139 -5.86 -7.56 -1.87
C GLU A 139 -5.37 -6.12 -1.80
N ILE A 140 -4.34 -5.90 -1.02
CA ILE A 140 -3.67 -4.62 -0.89
C ILE A 140 -2.30 -4.73 -1.55
N GLU A 141 -2.01 -3.82 -2.47
CA GLU A 141 -0.69 -3.61 -3.02
C GLU A 141 -0.03 -2.42 -2.31
N THR A 142 1.19 -2.61 -1.85
CA THR A 142 1.98 -1.59 -1.18
C THR A 142 3.23 -1.26 -1.98
N VAL A 143 3.68 -0.01 -1.87
CA VAL A 143 5.01 0.45 -2.33
C VAL A 143 5.66 1.14 -1.16
N ASP A 144 6.86 0.69 -0.78
CA ASP A 144 7.59 1.14 0.40
C ASP A 144 6.74 1.10 1.70
N GLY A 145 5.91 0.05 1.81
CA GLY A 145 5.01 -0.15 2.94
C GLY A 145 3.73 0.70 2.93
N GLU A 146 3.61 1.66 2.00
CA GLU A 146 2.40 2.47 1.83
C GLU A 146 1.41 1.81 0.88
N GLU A 147 0.14 1.78 1.25
CA GLU A 147 -0.92 1.26 0.39
C GLU A 147 -1.08 2.13 -0.85
N ARG A 148 -0.97 1.51 -2.03
CA ARG A 148 -1.19 2.15 -3.33
C ARG A 148 -2.51 1.76 -3.95
N THR A 149 -2.83 0.47 -3.89
CA THR A 149 -4.02 -0.09 -4.53
C THR A 149 -4.71 -1.05 -3.57
N ARG A 150 -6.05 -1.02 -3.58
CA ARG A 150 -6.90 -1.97 -2.87
C ARG A 150 -7.92 -2.54 -3.83
N THR A 151 -7.85 -3.85 -4.05
CA THR A 151 -8.76 -4.59 -4.91
C THR A 151 -9.66 -5.48 -4.06
N ILE A 152 -10.96 -5.30 -4.13
CA ILE A 152 -11.92 -6.16 -3.43
C ILE A 152 -12.03 -7.47 -4.19
N LEU A 153 -11.64 -8.57 -3.54
CA LEU A 153 -11.71 -9.92 -4.09
C LEU A 153 -13.06 -10.59 -3.80
N ALA A 154 -13.62 -10.36 -2.61
CA ALA A 154 -14.90 -10.92 -2.20
C ALA A 154 -15.60 -10.00 -1.20
N ARG A 155 -16.94 -10.00 -1.25
CA ARG A 155 -17.80 -9.33 -0.28
C ARG A 155 -18.97 -10.22 0.05
N THR A 156 -19.11 -10.58 1.32
CA THR A 156 -20.18 -11.45 1.82
C THR A 156 -21.00 -10.70 2.86
N VAL A 157 -22.30 -10.56 2.62
CA VAL A 157 -23.21 -9.93 3.57
C VAL A 157 -23.43 -10.90 4.74
N LEU A 158 -23.04 -10.51 5.95
CA LEU A 158 -23.24 -11.27 7.18
C LEU A 158 -24.61 -10.97 7.80
N ARG A 159 -25.03 -9.70 7.73
CA ARG A 159 -26.33 -9.22 8.19
C ARG A 159 -26.82 -8.13 7.25
N GLN A 160 -28.04 -8.25 6.76
CA GLN A 160 -28.69 -7.21 5.97
C GLN A 160 -28.94 -5.95 6.81
N ALA A 161 -28.91 -4.79 6.18
CA ALA A 161 -29.43 -3.57 6.77
C ALA A 161 -30.97 -3.65 6.87
N THR A 162 -31.52 -2.98 7.85
CA THR A 162 -32.98 -2.78 7.98
C THR A 162 -33.24 -1.29 7.89
N ASP A 163 -34.07 -0.89 6.92
CA ASP A 163 -34.34 0.52 6.68
C ASP A 163 -35.13 1.17 7.82
N GLU A 164 -34.89 2.43 8.07
CA GLU A 164 -35.73 3.27 8.91
C GLU A 164 -37.02 3.59 8.15
N ILE A 165 -38.19 3.42 8.82
CA ILE A 165 -39.46 3.86 8.27
C ILE A 165 -39.97 5.05 9.10
N VAL A 166 -40.11 6.19 8.44
CA VAL A 166 -40.65 7.42 9.00
C VAL A 166 -42.03 7.67 8.41
N GLU A 167 -43.06 7.61 9.27
CA GLU A 167 -44.42 7.96 8.89
C GLU A 167 -44.58 9.48 8.90
N VAL A 168 -45.16 10.02 7.83
CA VAL A 168 -45.44 11.44 7.66
C VAL A 168 -46.92 11.64 7.35
N GLY A 169 -47.56 12.59 8.03
CA GLY A 169 -48.94 12.94 7.75
C GLY A 169 -49.08 13.71 6.44
N THR A 170 -50.13 13.43 5.69
CA THR A 170 -50.45 14.12 4.44
C THR A 170 -51.80 14.84 4.46
N ARG A 171 -52.59 14.67 5.56
CA ARG A 171 -53.89 15.31 5.68
C ARG A 171 -53.71 16.83 5.79
N ASN A 172 -54.27 17.54 4.81
CA ASN A 172 -54.36 18.98 4.86
C ASN A 172 -55.57 19.38 5.73
N VAL A 173 -55.27 19.83 6.97
CA VAL A 173 -56.30 20.47 7.81
C VAL A 173 -56.45 21.88 7.29
N GLY A 174 -57.38 22.07 6.33
CA GLY A 174 -57.70 23.40 5.85
C GLY A 174 -58.00 24.32 7.03
N ILE A 175 -57.32 25.44 7.12
CA ILE A 175 -57.68 26.52 8.05
C ILE A 175 -59.06 26.95 7.62
N GLY A 176 -60.08 26.53 8.37
CA GLY A 176 -61.42 26.97 8.14
C GLY A 176 -61.45 28.51 8.27
N THR A 177 -61.58 29.20 7.16
CA THR A 177 -61.99 30.61 7.15
C THR A 177 -63.45 30.62 7.57
N GLY A 178 -63.67 30.47 8.89
CA GLY A 178 -64.98 30.71 9.46
C GLY A 178 -65.34 32.18 9.34
N GLU A 179 -66.24 32.52 8.38
CA GLU A 179 -66.99 33.76 8.46
C GLU A 179 -67.82 33.69 9.76
N PHE A 180 -67.36 34.42 10.76
CA PHE A 180 -68.23 34.73 11.90
C PHE A 180 -69.38 35.64 11.41
N ALA A 181 -70.52 35.10 11.15
CA ALA A 181 -71.73 35.91 11.05
C ALA A 181 -72.00 36.50 12.43
N VAL A 182 -71.76 37.79 12.59
CA VAL A 182 -72.16 38.56 13.77
C VAL A 182 -73.68 38.80 13.67
N PRO A 183 -74.49 38.51 14.73
CA PRO A 183 -75.93 38.68 14.73
C PRO A 183 -76.30 40.15 14.71
#